data_859c552f930e39fd389339362d3eb062
#
_entry.id   859c552f930e39fd389339362d3eb062
#
_cell.length_a   1.000
_cell.length_b   1.000
_cell.length_c   1.000
_cell.angle_alpha   90.00
_cell.angle_beta   90.00
_cell.angle_gamma   90.00
#
_symmetry.space_group_name_H-M   'P 1'
#
loop_
_entity.id
_entity.type
_entity.pdbx_description
1 polymer ?
#
loop_
_entity_poly.entity_id
_entity_poly.type
_entity_poly.pdbx_seq_one_letter_code
_entity_poly.pdbx_strand_id
1 'polypeptide(L)'
;MASNILVIDDGEIDNIIFEKVVRRVMSNSRIDACSDAPSAIAKLMHISNTAPHLFPDYIFLDITMPVMDGWDFLEEFRRLNIDPLKQSKIYLLSSSISIKDINRSRMNPLVFDFISKPMNRQKAEAIFEVA
;
A
#
# COMPACT_ATOMS: atom_id res chain seq x y z
N MET A 1 -4.25 -17.97 -6.53
CA MET A 1 -3.31 -17.92 -5.40
C MET A 1 -3.68 -16.80 -4.45
N ALA A 2 -3.54 -17.06 -3.16
CA ALA A 2 -3.78 -16.03 -2.15
C ALA A 2 -2.65 -15.00 -2.16
N SER A 3 -3.02 -13.73 -2.08
CA SER A 3 -2.07 -12.62 -1.98
C SER A 3 -2.11 -12.01 -0.59
N ASN A 4 -0.98 -11.48 -0.16
CA ASN A 4 -0.88 -10.70 1.06
C ASN A 4 -0.93 -9.22 0.68
N ILE A 5 -1.86 -8.49 1.26
CA ILE A 5 -2.12 -7.09 0.94
C ILE A 5 -2.08 -6.27 2.22
N LEU A 6 -1.34 -5.18 2.19
CA LEU A 6 -1.28 -4.22 3.29
C LEU A 6 -1.80 -2.89 2.80
N VAL A 7 -2.76 -2.30 3.51
CA VAL A 7 -3.20 -0.92 3.28
C VAL A 7 -2.78 -0.07 4.47
N ILE A 8 -2.21 1.09 4.17
CA ILE A 8 -1.73 2.05 5.17
C ILE A 8 -2.46 3.36 4.94
N ASP A 9 -3.42 3.67 5.80
CA ASP A 9 -4.29 4.84 5.67
C ASP A 9 -4.81 5.20 7.05
N ASP A 10 -4.77 6.46 7.42
CA ASP A 10 -5.25 6.93 8.72
C ASP A 10 -6.77 7.06 8.79
N GLY A 11 -7.46 6.94 7.66
CA GLY A 11 -8.92 6.98 7.60
C GLY A 11 -9.53 5.61 7.86
N GLU A 12 -10.24 5.46 8.96
CA GLU A 12 -10.89 4.20 9.31
C GLU A 12 -11.92 3.79 8.24
N ILE A 13 -12.72 4.75 7.78
CA ILE A 13 -13.73 4.49 6.75
C ILE A 13 -13.08 4.10 5.43
N ASP A 14 -11.99 4.78 5.05
CA ASP A 14 -11.25 4.46 3.84
C ASP A 14 -10.72 3.02 3.88
N ASN A 15 -10.21 2.58 5.02
CA ASN A 15 -9.72 1.22 5.20
C ASN A 15 -10.84 0.19 5.10
N ILE A 16 -12.02 0.50 5.65
CA ILE A 16 -13.17 -0.39 5.57
C ILE A 16 -13.64 -0.53 4.12
N ILE A 17 -13.73 0.59 3.39
CA ILE A 17 -14.11 0.58 1.98
C ILE A 17 -13.10 -0.21 1.15
N PHE A 18 -11.83 0.05 1.36
CA PHE A 18 -10.75 -0.66 0.67
C PHE A 18 -10.87 -2.17 0.87
N GLU A 19 -11.00 -2.60 2.11
CA GLU A 19 -11.06 -4.03 2.42
C GLU A 19 -12.28 -4.70 1.77
N LYS A 20 -13.45 -4.06 1.87
CA LYS A 20 -14.68 -4.61 1.27
C LYS A 20 -14.57 -4.75 -0.23
N VAL A 21 -14.03 -3.74 -0.90
CA VAL A 21 -13.89 -3.76 -2.36
C VAL A 21 -12.88 -4.81 -2.79
N VAL A 22 -11.72 -4.82 -2.18
CA VAL A 22 -10.64 -5.73 -2.58
C VAL A 22 -11.03 -7.18 -2.28
N ARG A 23 -11.69 -7.43 -1.17
CA ARG A 23 -12.10 -8.79 -0.80
C ARG A 23 -13.10 -9.38 -1.80
N ARG A 24 -13.91 -8.55 -2.45
CA ARG A 24 -14.83 -9.01 -3.50
C ARG A 24 -14.10 -9.41 -4.77
N VAL A 25 -12.96 -8.81 -5.05
CA VAL A 25 -12.16 -9.09 -6.25
C VAL A 25 -11.15 -10.19 -5.96
N MET A 26 -10.56 -10.17 -4.77
CA MET A 26 -9.50 -11.08 -4.34
C MET A 26 -9.93 -11.79 -3.05
N SER A 27 -10.92 -12.67 -3.16
CA SER A 27 -11.59 -13.28 -1.99
C SER A 27 -10.67 -14.12 -1.09
N ASN A 28 -9.60 -14.67 -1.65
CA ASN A 28 -8.66 -15.49 -0.89
C ASN A 28 -7.47 -14.70 -0.35
N SER A 29 -7.47 -13.38 -0.52
CA SER A 29 -6.36 -12.55 -0.07
C SER A 29 -6.42 -12.31 1.43
N ARG A 30 -5.23 -12.20 2.03
CA ARG A 30 -5.06 -11.71 3.38
C ARG A 30 -4.88 -10.21 3.32
N ILE A 31 -5.78 -9.46 3.94
CA ILE A 31 -5.75 -8.01 3.93
C ILE A 31 -5.54 -7.51 5.35
N ASP A 32 -4.44 -6.82 5.56
CA ASP A 32 -4.13 -6.15 6.82
C ASP A 32 -4.18 -4.64 6.62
N ALA A 33 -4.61 -3.91 7.64
CA ALA A 33 -4.66 -2.46 7.62
C ALA A 33 -3.83 -1.89 8.75
N CYS A 34 -3.09 -0.82 8.46
CA CYS A 34 -2.40 -0.02 9.45
C CYS A 34 -2.91 1.40 9.36
N SER A 35 -3.11 2.05 10.50
CA SER A 35 -3.66 3.40 10.55
C SER A 35 -2.60 4.51 10.61
N ASP A 36 -1.32 4.14 10.67
CA ASP A 36 -0.22 5.10 10.65
C ASP A 36 1.03 4.46 10.04
N ALA A 37 1.93 5.31 9.55
CA ALA A 37 3.13 4.87 8.88
C ALA A 37 4.17 4.24 9.83
N PRO A 38 4.43 4.78 11.02
CA PRO A 38 5.39 4.15 11.94
C PRO A 38 5.00 2.72 12.31
N SER A 39 3.72 2.47 12.57
CA SER A 39 3.23 1.11 12.88
C SER A 39 3.41 0.17 11.69
N ALA A 40 3.18 0.67 10.48
CA ALA A 40 3.38 -0.11 9.27
C ALA A 40 4.86 -0.49 9.08
N ILE A 41 5.77 0.44 9.30
CA ILE A 41 7.21 0.17 9.22
C ILE A 41 7.60 -0.92 10.22
N ALA A 42 7.15 -0.79 11.48
CA ALA A 42 7.45 -1.79 12.52
C ALA A 42 6.91 -3.17 12.14
N LYS A 43 5.69 -3.22 11.63
CA LYS A 43 5.05 -4.46 11.19
C LYS A 43 5.83 -5.12 10.05
N LEU A 44 6.22 -4.34 9.06
CA LEU A 44 6.97 -4.87 7.91
C LEU A 44 8.33 -5.39 8.31
N MET A 45 9.03 -4.69 9.21
CA MET A 45 10.32 -5.15 9.72
C MET A 45 10.16 -6.46 10.50
N HIS A 46 9.13 -6.56 11.32
CA HIS A 46 8.86 -7.78 12.08
C HIS A 46 8.58 -8.95 11.13
N ILE A 47 7.73 -8.75 10.13
CA ILE A 47 7.38 -9.80 9.16
C ILE A 47 8.62 -10.23 8.38
N SER A 48 9.43 -9.29 7.91
CA SER A 48 10.62 -9.63 7.13
C SER A 48 11.63 -10.45 7.93
N ASN A 49 11.68 -10.27 9.25
CA ASN A 49 12.60 -10.99 10.13
C ASN A 49 12.07 -12.32 10.65
N THR A 50 10.75 -12.45 10.81
CA THR A 50 10.16 -13.63 11.48
C THR A 50 9.33 -14.52 10.56
N ALA A 51 8.70 -13.95 9.53
CA ALA A 51 7.80 -14.68 8.65
C ALA A 51 7.83 -14.09 7.23
N PRO A 52 8.98 -14.13 6.53
CA PRO A 52 9.11 -13.47 5.23
C PRO A 52 8.12 -13.96 4.19
N HIS A 53 7.60 -15.16 4.32
CA HIS A 53 6.56 -15.68 3.41
C HIS A 53 5.22 -14.94 3.55
N LEU A 54 5.02 -14.18 4.64
CA LEU A 54 3.84 -13.36 4.84
C LEU A 54 4.03 -11.91 4.43
N PHE A 55 5.21 -11.56 3.88
CA PHE A 55 5.47 -10.20 3.43
C PHE A 55 4.45 -9.80 2.35
N PRO A 56 3.92 -8.56 2.39
CA PRO A 56 2.89 -8.16 1.42
C PRO A 56 3.36 -8.24 -0.02
N ASP A 57 2.51 -8.77 -0.88
CA ASP A 57 2.71 -8.70 -2.34
C ASP A 57 2.33 -7.32 -2.85
N TYR A 58 1.39 -6.66 -2.18
CA TYR A 58 0.89 -5.34 -2.52
C TYR A 58 0.84 -4.48 -1.27
N ILE A 59 1.33 -3.26 -1.38
CA ILE A 59 1.23 -2.23 -0.34
C ILE A 59 0.49 -1.04 -0.94
N PHE A 60 -0.63 -0.65 -0.31
CA PHE A 60 -1.38 0.54 -0.71
C PHE A 60 -1.18 1.60 0.36
N LEU A 61 -0.62 2.72 -0.01
CA LEU A 61 -0.10 3.73 0.90
C LEU A 61 -0.75 5.08 0.64
N ASP A 62 -1.48 5.59 1.61
CA ASP A 62 -2.00 6.94 1.59
C ASP A 62 -0.84 7.93 1.70
N ILE A 63 -0.78 8.93 0.83
CA ILE A 63 0.29 9.92 0.89
C ILE A 63 0.02 11.02 1.92
N THR A 64 -1.23 11.22 2.34
CA THR A 64 -1.60 12.27 3.29
C THR A 64 -1.94 11.68 4.65
N MET A 65 -0.96 11.67 5.55
CA MET A 65 -1.15 11.19 6.91
C MET A 65 -0.40 12.10 7.86
N PRO A 66 -0.90 12.28 9.12
CA PRO A 66 -0.21 13.11 10.10
C PRO A 66 1.10 12.45 10.58
N VAL A 67 2.02 13.26 11.05
CA VAL A 67 3.32 12.88 11.63
C VAL A 67 4.28 12.34 10.58
N MET A 68 3.97 11.19 9.98
CA MET A 68 4.77 10.58 8.90
C MET A 68 3.83 10.33 7.73
N ASP A 69 4.00 11.08 6.64
CA ASP A 69 3.19 10.91 5.44
C ASP A 69 3.71 9.77 4.55
N GLY A 70 3.06 9.57 3.40
CA GLY A 70 3.46 8.51 2.48
C GLY A 70 4.87 8.68 1.92
N TRP A 71 5.29 9.91 1.67
CA TRP A 71 6.64 10.16 1.19
C TRP A 71 7.69 9.85 2.25
N ASP A 72 7.41 10.20 3.49
CA ASP A 72 8.27 9.86 4.63
C ASP A 72 8.36 8.35 4.82
N PHE A 73 7.24 7.65 4.67
CA PHE A 73 7.21 6.18 4.72
C PHE A 73 8.13 5.56 3.67
N LEU A 74 8.04 6.04 2.44
CA LEU A 74 8.87 5.53 1.35
C LEU A 74 10.36 5.74 1.62
N GLU A 75 10.72 6.89 2.18
CA GLU A 75 12.11 7.18 2.54
C GLU A 75 12.62 6.22 3.62
N GLU A 76 11.83 5.98 4.67
CA GLU A 76 12.18 5.03 5.73
C GLU A 76 12.26 3.60 5.19
N PHE A 77 11.30 3.23 4.35
CA PHE A 77 11.26 1.90 3.72
C PHE A 77 12.56 1.65 2.94
N ARG A 78 12.99 2.64 2.18
CA ARG A 78 14.24 2.56 1.41
C ARG A 78 15.45 2.54 2.34
N ARG A 79 15.50 3.45 3.32
CA ARG A 79 16.64 3.60 4.23
C ARG A 79 16.90 2.31 5.02
N LEU A 80 15.84 1.68 5.48
CA LEU A 80 15.92 0.45 6.27
C LEU A 80 16.08 -0.82 5.42
N ASN A 81 16.06 -0.68 4.09
CA ASN A 81 16.19 -1.79 3.16
C ASN A 81 15.21 -2.93 3.48
N ILE A 82 13.94 -2.56 3.69
CA ILE A 82 12.90 -3.49 4.16
C ILE A 82 12.59 -4.57 3.12
N ASP A 83 12.62 -4.21 1.83
CA ASP A 83 12.29 -5.13 0.75
C ASP A 83 13.41 -5.15 -0.30
N PRO A 84 14.58 -5.73 0.02
CA PRO A 84 15.74 -5.68 -0.86
C PRO A 84 15.52 -6.42 -2.18
N LEU A 85 14.63 -7.42 -2.21
CA LEU A 85 14.35 -8.19 -3.42
C LEU A 85 13.17 -7.61 -4.22
N LYS A 86 12.63 -6.47 -3.81
CA LYS A 86 11.51 -5.80 -4.48
C LYS A 86 10.32 -6.71 -4.73
N GLN A 87 9.90 -7.43 -3.70
CA GLN A 87 8.79 -8.38 -3.77
C GLN A 87 7.43 -7.70 -3.78
N SER A 88 7.34 -6.51 -3.19
CA SER A 88 6.07 -5.77 -3.05
C SER A 88 5.90 -4.75 -4.16
N LYS A 89 4.67 -4.65 -4.68
CA LYS A 89 4.26 -3.54 -5.52
C LYS A 89 3.63 -2.49 -4.62
N ILE A 90 4.19 -1.29 -4.61
CA ILE A 90 3.70 -0.19 -3.77
C ILE A 90 2.87 0.75 -4.63
N TYR A 91 1.59 0.90 -4.27
CA TYR A 91 0.66 1.83 -4.90
C TYR A 91 0.40 2.98 -3.95
N LEU A 92 0.48 4.20 -4.43
CA LEU A 92 0.11 5.37 -3.66
C LEU A 92 -1.37 5.65 -3.82
N LEU A 93 -2.02 5.99 -2.71
CA LEU A 93 -3.44 6.36 -2.68
C LEU A 93 -3.57 7.84 -2.31
N SER A 94 -4.46 8.56 -2.97
CA SER A 94 -4.76 9.94 -2.62
C SER A 94 -6.18 10.33 -2.99
N SER A 95 -6.84 11.08 -2.13
CA SER A 95 -8.15 11.69 -2.43
C SER A 95 -8.00 12.98 -3.25
N SER A 96 -6.78 13.52 -3.31
CA SER A 96 -6.50 14.77 -4.02
C SER A 96 -5.24 14.57 -4.86
N ILE A 97 -5.43 14.43 -6.18
CA ILE A 97 -4.33 14.19 -7.10
C ILE A 97 -3.82 15.52 -7.63
N SER A 98 -2.55 15.84 -7.35
CA SER A 98 -1.86 16.98 -7.93
C SER A 98 -0.85 16.48 -8.97
N ILE A 99 -0.59 17.33 -9.98
CA ILE A 99 0.43 17.01 -10.99
C ILE A 99 1.81 16.83 -10.32
N LYS A 100 2.09 17.64 -9.29
CA LYS A 100 3.33 17.55 -8.54
C LYS A 100 3.49 16.17 -7.89
N ASP A 101 2.44 15.66 -7.26
CA ASP A 101 2.47 14.34 -6.60
C ASP A 101 2.62 13.22 -7.63
N ILE A 102 1.91 13.32 -8.75
CA ILE A 102 2.03 12.34 -9.83
C ILE A 102 3.47 12.29 -10.35
N ASN A 103 4.06 13.45 -10.62
CA ASN A 103 5.43 13.52 -11.11
C ASN A 103 6.42 12.97 -10.09
N ARG A 104 6.22 13.31 -8.82
CA ARG A 104 7.06 12.80 -7.74
C ARG A 104 6.98 11.29 -7.62
N SER A 105 5.77 10.73 -7.78
CA SER A 105 5.57 9.27 -7.73
C SER A 105 6.29 8.56 -8.87
N ARG A 106 6.23 9.13 -10.07
CA ARG A 106 6.88 8.55 -11.24
C ARG A 106 8.40 8.53 -11.15
N MET A 107 8.95 9.45 -10.36
CA MET A 107 10.40 9.54 -10.16
C MET A 107 10.90 8.65 -9.01
N ASN A 108 9.99 8.06 -8.25
CA ASN A 108 10.35 7.21 -7.13
C ASN A 108 10.35 5.74 -7.56
N PRO A 109 11.52 5.07 -7.55
CA PRO A 109 11.61 3.69 -8.05
C PRO A 109 10.86 2.68 -7.19
N LEU A 110 10.46 3.03 -5.97
CA LEU A 110 9.66 2.17 -5.09
C LEU A 110 8.19 2.17 -5.47
N VAL A 111 7.70 3.20 -6.15
CA VAL A 111 6.29 3.36 -6.46
C VAL A 111 5.96 2.68 -7.78
N PHE A 112 5.02 1.74 -7.74
CA PHE A 112 4.54 1.08 -8.94
C PHE A 112 3.53 1.94 -9.69
N ASP A 113 2.55 2.51 -8.98
CA ASP A 113 1.54 3.36 -9.60
C ASP A 113 0.86 4.25 -8.56
N PHE A 114 0.05 5.19 -9.05
CA PHE A 114 -0.68 6.17 -8.25
C PHE A 114 -2.18 5.97 -8.48
N ILE A 115 -2.94 5.80 -7.42
CA ILE A 115 -4.37 5.48 -7.48
C ILE A 115 -5.16 6.57 -6.76
N SER A 116 -6.21 7.09 -7.41
CA SER A 116 -7.12 8.02 -6.74
C SER A 116 -8.09 7.27 -5.83
N LYS A 117 -8.37 7.83 -4.65
CA LYS A 117 -9.43 7.32 -3.78
C LYS A 117 -10.80 7.79 -4.27
N PRO A 118 -11.85 7.07 -3.96
CA PRO A 118 -11.87 5.79 -3.24
C PRO A 118 -11.51 4.61 -4.13
N MET A 119 -11.07 3.53 -3.50
CA MET A 119 -10.92 2.26 -4.20
C MET A 119 -12.31 1.78 -4.64
N ASN A 120 -12.40 1.28 -5.85
CA ASN A 120 -13.62 0.69 -6.36
C ASN A 120 -13.31 -0.60 -7.11
N ARG A 121 -14.38 -1.34 -7.48
CA ARG A 121 -14.24 -2.64 -8.11
C ARG A 121 -13.44 -2.56 -9.42
N GLN A 122 -13.72 -1.57 -10.23
CA GLN A 122 -13.06 -1.41 -11.53
C GLN A 122 -11.56 -1.20 -11.37
N LYS A 123 -11.15 -0.34 -10.43
CA LYS A 123 -9.74 -0.11 -10.13
C LYS A 123 -9.08 -1.37 -9.59
N ALA A 124 -9.75 -2.07 -8.68
CA ALA A 124 -9.22 -3.29 -8.10
C ALA A 124 -9.04 -4.38 -9.15
N GLU A 125 -10.03 -4.56 -10.04
CA GLU A 125 -9.92 -5.53 -11.12
C GLU A 125 -8.73 -5.23 -12.04
N ALA A 126 -8.49 -3.95 -12.34
CA ALA A 126 -7.36 -3.54 -13.17
C ALA A 126 -6.02 -3.79 -12.46
N ILE A 127 -5.93 -3.46 -11.17
CA ILE A 127 -4.69 -3.65 -10.39
C ILE A 127 -4.33 -5.12 -10.29
N PHE A 128 -5.30 -5.96 -9.97
CA PHE A 128 -5.06 -7.39 -9.74
C PHE A 128 -5.25 -8.24 -10.99
N GLU A 129 -5.51 -7.60 -12.12
CA GLU A 129 -5.67 -8.26 -13.42
C GLU A 129 -6.75 -9.35 -13.41
N VAL A 130 -7.86 -9.05 -12.76
CA VAL A 130 -9.01 -9.94 -12.68
C VAL A 130 -10.06 -9.50 -13.70
N ALA A 131 -10.52 -10.43 -14.51
CA ALA A 131 -11.51 -10.15 -15.52
C ALA A 131 -12.92 -10.07 -14.93
#